data_9fe0bb0940dc8611b8824a8d7e66b25f
#
_entry.id   9fe0bb0940dc8611b8824a8d7e66b25f
#
_cell.length_a   1.000
_cell.length_b   1.000
_cell.length_c   1.000
_cell.angle_alpha   90.00
_cell.angle_beta   90.00
_cell.angle_gamma   90.00
#
_symmetry.space_group_name_H-M   'P 1'
#
loop_
_entity.id
_entity.type
_entity.pdbx_description
1 polymer ?
#
loop_
_entity_poly.entity_id
_entity_poly.type
_entity_poly.pdbx_seq_one_letter_code
_entity_poly.pdbx_strand_id
1 'polypeptide(L)' 'MIVTVNGDTIEAVDGATVPMLLNQLGVRPRSVVVELNGNALMPSELPGVVLQNGDVLELVRAVAGG' A
#
# COMPACT_ATOMS: atom_id res chain seq x y z
N MET A 1 3.71 13.81 2.02
CA MET A 1 2.35 13.64 1.47
C MET A 1 1.47 12.88 2.46
N ILE A 2 0.19 13.02 2.30
CA ILE A 2 -0.79 12.35 3.14
C ILE A 2 -1.51 11.31 2.30
N VAL A 3 -1.57 10.09 2.82
CA VAL A 3 -2.34 9.01 2.22
C VAL A 3 -3.24 8.39 3.29
N THR A 4 -4.25 7.66 2.87
CA THR A 4 -5.14 6.94 3.79
C THR A 4 -4.88 5.45 3.63
N VAL A 5 -4.70 4.76 4.75
CA VAL A 5 -4.48 3.30 4.75
C VAL A 5 -5.48 2.68 5.72
N ASN A 6 -6.37 1.85 5.19
CA ASN A 6 -7.41 1.20 5.99
C ASN A 6 -8.17 2.21 6.86
N GLY A 7 -8.46 3.38 6.30
CA GLY A 7 -9.19 4.45 6.98
C GLY A 7 -8.35 5.36 7.84
N ASP A 8 -7.08 5.04 8.06
CA ASP A 8 -6.20 5.88 8.87
C ASP A 8 -5.36 6.82 8.01
N THR A 9 -5.22 8.04 8.45
CA THR A 9 -4.36 9.03 7.79
C THR A 9 -2.91 8.76 8.13
N ILE A 10 -2.08 8.58 7.09
CA ILE A 10 -0.67 8.26 7.23
C ILE A 10 0.15 9.31 6.48
N GLU A 11 1.21 9.79 7.12
CA GLU A 11 2.16 10.67 6.47
C GLU A 11 3.27 9.83 5.85
N ALA A 12 3.55 10.07 4.58
CA ALA A 12 4.60 9.38 3.85
C ALA A 12 5.49 10.40 3.14
N VAL A 13 6.74 10.02 2.86
CA VAL A 13 7.65 10.92 2.15
C VAL A 13 7.19 11.08 0.71
N ASP A 14 7.42 12.27 0.15
CA ASP A 14 7.09 12.53 -1.25
C ASP A 14 7.91 11.59 -2.15
N GLY A 15 7.26 11.05 -3.14
CA GLY A 15 7.90 10.09 -4.03
C GLY A 15 7.93 8.66 -3.51
N ALA A 16 7.34 8.38 -2.35
CA ALA A 16 7.31 7.03 -1.81
C ALA A 16 6.59 6.07 -2.75
N THR A 17 7.14 4.87 -2.87
CA THR A 17 6.49 3.77 -3.57
C THR A 17 5.63 2.98 -2.58
N VAL A 18 4.78 2.09 -3.11
CA VAL A 18 3.98 1.22 -2.25
C VAL A 18 4.85 0.36 -1.33
N PRO A 19 5.92 -0.29 -1.82
CA PRO A 19 6.78 -1.06 -0.91
C PRO A 19 7.41 -0.21 0.20
N MET A 20 7.76 1.04 -0.11
CA MET A 20 8.31 1.95 0.90
C MET A 20 7.29 2.24 1.99
N LEU A 21 6.03 2.46 1.61
CA LEU A 21 4.96 2.67 2.57
C LEU A 21 4.72 1.43 3.42
N LEU A 22 4.68 0.25 2.80
CA LEU A 22 4.50 -1.00 3.53
C LEU A 22 5.62 -1.21 4.55
N ASN A 23 6.86 -0.91 4.15
CA ASN A 23 8.00 -1.00 5.05
C ASN A 23 7.86 -0.04 6.24
N GLN A 24 7.41 1.18 5.97
CA GLN A 24 7.16 2.16 7.02
C GLN A 24 6.14 1.65 8.03
N LEU A 25 5.13 0.93 7.57
CA LEU A 25 4.06 0.40 8.40
C LEU A 25 4.42 -0.96 9.04
N GLY A 26 5.60 -1.50 8.73
CA GLY A 26 6.00 -2.80 9.23
C GLY A 26 5.24 -3.96 8.59
N VAL A 27 4.69 -3.76 7.42
CA VAL A 27 3.89 -4.76 6.71
C VAL A 27 4.72 -5.39 5.60
N ARG A 28 4.73 -6.72 5.57
CA ARG A 28 5.41 -7.44 4.49
C ARG A 28 4.54 -7.41 3.23
N PRO A 29 5.10 -7.05 2.07
CA PRO A 29 4.32 -6.99 0.83
C PRO A 29 3.59 -8.28 0.49
N ARG A 30 4.16 -9.43 0.82
CA ARG A 30 3.55 -10.73 0.51
C ARG A 30 2.42 -11.11 1.44
N SER A 31 2.26 -10.39 2.55
CA SER A 31 1.23 -10.72 3.54
C SER A 31 -0.09 -10.04 3.27
N VAL A 32 -0.15 -9.15 2.30
CA VAL A 32 -1.35 -8.36 2.02
C VAL A 32 -1.63 -8.29 0.53
N VAL A 33 -2.90 -8.11 0.22
CA VAL A 33 -3.34 -7.66 -1.09
C VAL A 33 -3.51 -6.15 -0.97
N VAL A 34 -2.87 -5.41 -1.85
CA VAL A 34 -2.93 -3.95 -1.83
C VAL A 34 -3.95 -3.48 -2.85
N GLU A 35 -4.92 -2.69 -2.40
CA GLU A 35 -5.82 -1.96 -3.29
C GLU A 35 -5.46 -0.49 -3.22
N LEU A 36 -5.29 0.12 -4.38
CA LEU A 36 -5.00 1.54 -4.50
C LEU A 36 -6.15 2.21 -5.23
N ASN A 37 -6.84 3.10 -4.53
CA ASN A 37 -7.98 3.83 -5.08
C ASN A 37 -9.01 2.89 -5.71
N GLY A 38 -9.27 1.75 -5.04
CA GLY A 38 -10.25 0.77 -5.46
C GLY A 38 -9.75 -0.28 -6.44
N ASN A 39 -8.48 -0.22 -6.84
CA ASN A 39 -7.91 -1.17 -7.80
C ASN A 39 -6.88 -2.07 -7.12
N ALA A 40 -7.07 -3.39 -7.23
CA ALA A 40 -6.11 -4.34 -6.70
C ALA A 40 -4.82 -4.32 -7.52
N LEU A 41 -3.69 -4.31 -6.83
CA LEU A 41 -2.38 -4.31 -7.46
C LEU A 41 -1.76 -5.70 -7.39
N MET A 42 -1.19 -6.13 -8.52
CA MET A 42 -0.40 -7.37 -8.53
C MET A 42 0.90 -7.13 -7.78
N PRO A 43 1.44 -8.15 -7.07
CA PRO A 43 2.71 -7.99 -6.36
C PRO A 43 3.83 -7.46 -7.24
N SER A 44 3.88 -7.88 -8.51
CA SER A 44 4.91 -7.43 -9.44
C SER A 44 4.81 -5.95 -9.80
N GLU A 45 3.63 -5.34 -9.60
CA GLU A 45 3.43 -3.92 -9.91
C GLU A 45 3.91 -3.00 -8.78
N LEU A 46 3.94 -3.51 -7.55
CA LEU A 46 4.16 -2.67 -6.37
C LEU A 46 5.40 -1.79 -6.45
N PRO A 47 6.58 -2.30 -6.87
CA PRO A 47 7.78 -1.45 -6.91
C PRO A 47 7.68 -0.27 -7.86
N GLY A 48 6.82 -0.38 -8.88
CA GLY A 48 6.66 0.68 -9.87
C GLY A 48 5.56 1.68 -9.55
N VAL A 49 4.83 1.48 -8.45
CA VAL A 49 3.72 2.37 -8.10
C VAL A 49 4.20 3.45 -7.15
N VAL A 50 4.26 4.67 -7.64
CA VAL A 50 4.62 5.85 -6.84
C VAL A 50 3.33 6.47 -6.31
N LEU A 51 3.28 6.66 -5.00
CA LEU A 51 2.09 7.22 -4.35
C LEU A 51 1.96 8.70 -4.60
N GLN A 52 0.71 9.14 -4.61
CA GLN A 52 0.35 10.55 -4.77
C GLN A 52 -0.35 11.02 -3.50
N ASN A 53 -0.25 12.31 -3.21
CA ASN A 53 -0.97 12.89 -2.09
C ASN A 53 -2.48 12.64 -2.25
N GLY A 54 -3.11 12.17 -1.19
CA GLY A 54 -4.54 11.86 -1.21
C GLY A 54 -4.90 10.45 -1.64
N ASP A 55 -3.92 9.63 -2.01
CA ASP A 55 -4.20 8.23 -2.36
C ASP A 55 -4.85 7.49 -1.20
N VAL A 56 -5.76 6.59 -1.54
CA VAL A 56 -6.46 5.74 -0.58
C VAL A 56 -6.07 4.29 -0.82
N LEU A 57 -5.48 3.69 0.20
CA LEU A 57 -5.06 2.29 0.15
C LEU A 57 -5.87 1.44 1.11
N GLU A 58 -6.19 0.23 0.67
CA GLU A 58 -6.71 -0.82 1.53
C GLU A 58 -5.72 -1.97 1.51
N LEU A 59 -5.31 -2.41 2.68
CA LEU A 59 -4.44 -3.56 2.84
C LEU A 59 -5.26 -4.69 3.41
N VAL A 60 -5.49 -5.71 2.60
CA VAL A 60 -6.27 -6.87 3.01
C VAL A 60 -5.30 -8.02 3.25
N ARG A 61 -5.38 -8.62 4.45
CA ARG A 61 -4.50 -9.72 4.77
C ARG A 61 -4.71 -10.87 3.80
N ALA A 62 -3.63 -11.31 3.17
CA ALA A 62 -3.69 -12.49 2.32
C ALA A 62 -3.85 -13.72 3.21
N VAL A 63 -4.91 -14.47 2.96
CA VAL A 63 -5.11 -15.73 3.66
C VAL A 63 -4.22 -16.75 2.97
N ALA A 64 -3.31 -17.34 3.72
CA ALA A 64 -2.51 -18.44 3.20
C ALA A 64 -3.47 -19.50 2.68
N GLY A 65 -3.44 -19.72 1.41
CA GLY A 65 -4.35 -20.62 0.74
C GLY A 65 -4.23 -22.00 1.34
N GLY A 66 -5.07 -22.19 2.18
CA GLY A 66 -5.24 -23.36 3.02
C GLY A 66 -4.51 -24.56 2.66
#